data_419808dd77f3bde39da94ec01ad2b2e0
#
_entry.id   419808dd77f3bde39da94ec01ad2b2e0
#
_cell.length_a   1.000
_cell.length_b   1.000
_cell.length_c   1.000
_cell.angle_alpha   90.00
_cell.angle_beta   90.00
_cell.angle_gamma   90.00
#
_symmetry.space_group_name_H-M   'P 1'
#
loop_
_entity.id
_entity.type
_entity.pdbx_description
1 polymer ?
#
loop_
_entity_poly.entity_id
_entity_poly.type
_entity_poly.pdbx_seq_one_letter_code
_entity_poly.pdbx_strand_id
1 'polypeptide(L)'
;MDYILAYDFGTSGVKAALVDFDGNLLGDAERGYPLLTGPNGFAEQDPADYWKAVCAATKAVVKKVGIAEKDVVGMSFSTQGLGI
;
A
#
# COMPACT_ATOMS: atom_id res chain seq x y z
N MET A 1 18.46 10.07 -6.20
CA MET A 1 17.24 10.15 -6.99
C MET A 1 16.03 10.01 -6.08
N ASP A 2 15.02 10.79 -6.33
CA ASP A 2 13.88 10.85 -5.40
C ASP A 2 12.68 10.11 -5.94
N TYR A 3 11.96 9.43 -5.04
CA TYR A 3 10.82 8.60 -5.39
C TYR A 3 9.63 8.90 -4.51
N ILE A 4 8.46 8.60 -5.01
CA ILE A 4 7.21 8.73 -4.28
C ILE A 4 6.55 7.36 -4.20
N LEU A 5 6.06 7.02 -3.02
CA LEU A 5 5.24 5.84 -2.82
C LEU A 5 3.76 6.23 -2.90
N ALA A 6 3.04 5.61 -3.80
CA ALA A 6 1.61 5.80 -3.96
C ALA A 6 0.89 4.55 -3.47
N TYR A 7 -0.07 4.72 -2.57
CA TYR A 7 -0.84 3.62 -2.00
C TYR A 7 -2.27 3.70 -2.46
N ASP A 8 -2.78 2.56 -2.89
CA ASP A 8 -4.18 2.41 -3.27
C ASP A 8 -4.80 1.37 -2.34
N PHE A 9 -5.77 1.81 -1.54
CA PHE A 9 -6.44 0.95 -0.56
C PHE A 9 -7.72 0.42 -1.17
N GLY A 10 -7.75 -0.88 -1.37
CA GLY A 10 -8.95 -1.58 -1.80
C GLY A 10 -9.67 -2.23 -0.63
N THR A 11 -10.72 -2.95 -0.92
CA THR A 11 -11.51 -3.63 0.12
C THR A 11 -10.80 -4.84 0.72
N SER A 12 -9.89 -5.44 -0.04
CA SER A 12 -9.22 -6.68 0.38
C SER A 12 -7.71 -6.55 0.53
N GLY A 13 -7.16 -5.40 0.20
CA GLY A 13 -5.72 -5.22 0.29
C GLY A 13 -5.27 -3.83 -0.10
N VAL A 14 -3.98 -3.61 -0.01
CA VAL A 14 -3.33 -2.37 -0.39
C VAL A 14 -2.30 -2.63 -1.47
N LYS A 15 -2.25 -1.76 -2.47
CA LYS A 15 -1.22 -1.77 -3.49
C LYS A 15 -0.29 -0.59 -3.24
N ALA A 16 1.01 -0.86 -3.17
CA ALA A 16 2.03 0.18 -3.09
C ALA A 16 2.72 0.27 -4.45
N ALA A 17 2.76 1.45 -5.01
CA ALA A 17 3.43 1.71 -6.28
C ALA A 17 4.56 2.70 -6.06
N LEU A 18 5.68 2.47 -6.70
CA LEU A 18 6.83 3.35 -6.62
C LEU A 18 6.95 4.11 -7.93
N VAL A 19 6.92 5.44 -7.84
CA VAL A 19 6.99 6.32 -9.01
C VAL A 19 8.11 7.33 -8.83
N ASP A 20 8.68 7.78 -9.95
CA ASP A 20 9.63 8.87 -9.94
C ASP A 20 8.92 10.20 -10.21
N PHE A 21 9.64 11.31 -10.18
CA PHE A 21 9.06 12.62 -10.40
C PHE A 21 8.69 12.90 -11.85
N ASP A 22 9.10 12.05 -12.76
CA ASP A 22 8.69 12.13 -14.16
C ASP A 22 7.38 11.40 -14.43
N GLY A 23 6.82 10.78 -13.40
CA GLY A 23 5.56 10.06 -13.51
C GLY A 23 5.70 8.61 -13.97
N ASN A 24 6.91 8.09 -13.97
CA ASN A 24 7.14 6.70 -14.39
C ASN A 24 6.87 5.74 -13.23
N LEU A 25 6.08 4.73 -13.49
CA LEU A 25 5.86 3.63 -12.55
C LEU A 25 7.06 2.69 -12.63
N LEU A 26 7.77 2.56 -11.52
CA LEU A 26 8.97 1.74 -11.43
C LEU A 26 8.67 0.31 -10.97
N GLY A 27 7.61 0.14 -10.19
CA GLY A 27 7.19 -1.15 -9.71
C GLY A 27 6.04 -1.02 -8.74
N ASP A 28 5.39 -2.14 -8.46
CA ASP A 28 4.32 -2.17 -7.47
C ASP A 28 4.34 -3.50 -6.73
N ALA A 29 3.63 -3.53 -5.60
CA ALA A 29 3.43 -4.74 -4.82
C ALA A 29 2.10 -4.62 -4.08
N GLU A 30 1.40 -5.74 -3.95
CA GLU A 30 0.13 -5.81 -3.25
C GLU A 30 0.25 -6.70 -2.03
N ARG A 31 -0.50 -6.34 -0.99
CA ARG A 31 -0.65 -7.19 0.19
C ARG A 31 -2.09 -7.13 0.66
N GLY A 32 -2.64 -8.30 0.94
CA GLY A 32 -4.00 -8.39 1.46
C GLY A 32 -4.07 -8.16 2.95
N TYR A 33 -5.24 -7.78 3.42
CA TYR A 33 -5.54 -7.78 4.84
C TYR A 33 -6.39 -8.99 5.19
N PRO A 34 -6.24 -9.55 6.40
CA PRO A 34 -7.16 -10.60 6.83
C PRO A 34 -8.57 -10.02 6.99
N LEU A 35 -9.55 -10.74 6.44
CA LEU A 35 -10.95 -10.41 6.65
C LEU A 35 -11.42 -11.14 7.90
N LEU A 36 -11.74 -10.39 8.93
CA LEU A 36 -12.29 -10.93 10.15
C LEU A 36 -13.81 -10.88 10.03
N THR A 37 -14.43 -12.04 9.94
CA THR A 37 -15.88 -12.14 9.96
C THR A 37 -16.33 -12.56 11.36
N GLY A 38 -17.08 -11.69 12.01
CA GLY A 38 -17.64 -11.99 13.30
C GLY A 38 -18.93 -12.81 13.20
N PRO A 39 -19.48 -13.24 14.32
CA PRO A 39 -20.70 -14.06 14.34
C PRO A 39 -21.91 -13.35 13.75
N ASN A 40 -21.86 -12.05 13.59
CA ASN A 40 -22.93 -11.26 12.99
C ASN A 40 -22.74 -11.05 11.49
N GLY A 41 -21.75 -11.68 10.90
CA GLY A 41 -21.49 -11.53 9.49
C GLY A 41 -20.80 -10.22 9.09
N PHE A 42 -20.36 -9.43 10.06
CA PHE A 42 -19.62 -8.21 9.77
C PHE A 42 -18.16 -8.53 9.47
N ALA A 43 -17.65 -7.93 8.42
CA ALA A 43 -16.23 -7.94 8.15
C ALA A 43 -15.59 -6.82 8.96
N GLU A 44 -14.83 -7.18 9.96
CA GLU A 44 -14.06 -6.22 10.74
C GLU A 44 -12.60 -6.30 10.37
N GLN A 45 -11.98 -5.15 10.23
CA GLN A 45 -10.55 -5.08 9.95
C GLN A 45 -9.89 -4.26 11.04
N ASP A 46 -8.87 -4.85 11.65
CA ASP A 46 -8.08 -4.18 12.67
C ASP A 46 -7.19 -3.13 11.98
N PRO A 47 -7.16 -1.89 12.47
CA PRO A 47 -6.23 -0.88 11.93
C PRO A 47 -4.77 -1.34 11.90
N ALA A 48 -4.36 -2.20 12.85
CA ALA A 48 -3.01 -2.76 12.85
C ALA A 48 -2.77 -3.65 11.62
N ASP A 49 -3.80 -4.32 11.11
CA ASP A 49 -3.67 -5.15 9.92
C ASP A 49 -3.46 -4.30 8.67
N TYR A 50 -4.14 -3.16 8.58
CA TYR A 50 -3.88 -2.20 7.51
C TYR A 50 -2.44 -1.73 7.52
N TRP A 51 -1.94 -1.38 8.71
CA TRP A 51 -0.58 -0.90 8.86
C TRP A 51 0.44 -1.96 8.48
N LYS A 52 0.21 -3.20 8.91
CA LYS A 52 1.08 -4.32 8.55
C LYS A 52 1.11 -4.53 7.03
N ALA A 53 -0.04 -4.44 6.38
CA ALA A 53 -0.12 -4.59 4.93
C ALA A 53 0.63 -3.47 4.21
N VAL A 54 0.48 -2.22 4.68
CA VAL A 54 1.20 -1.08 4.12
C VAL A 54 2.71 -1.29 4.26
N CYS A 55 3.18 -1.68 5.44
CA CYS A 55 4.60 -1.92 5.67
C CYS A 55 5.13 -3.05 4.79
N ALA A 56 4.38 -4.14 4.68
CA ALA A 56 4.78 -5.28 3.86
C ALA A 56 4.84 -4.93 2.38
N ALA A 57 3.83 -4.20 1.88
CA ALA A 57 3.80 -3.78 0.49
C ALA A 57 4.94 -2.79 0.18
N THR A 58 5.22 -1.88 1.11
CA THR A 58 6.31 -0.92 0.97
C THR A 58 7.66 -1.63 0.88
N LYS A 59 7.92 -2.54 1.80
CA LYS A 59 9.17 -3.30 1.78
C LYS A 59 9.32 -4.13 0.51
N ALA A 60 8.22 -4.73 0.07
CA ALA A 60 8.24 -5.56 -1.12
C ALA A 60 8.56 -4.74 -2.38
N VAL A 61 7.95 -3.57 -2.55
CA VAL A 61 8.17 -2.76 -3.74
C VAL A 61 9.56 -2.11 -3.73
N VAL A 62 10.02 -1.66 -2.57
CA VAL A 62 11.36 -1.06 -2.43
C VAL A 62 12.43 -2.10 -2.76
N LYS A 63 12.28 -3.31 -2.24
CA LYS A 63 13.20 -4.40 -2.52
C LYS A 63 13.15 -4.83 -3.98
N LYS A 64 11.96 -4.91 -4.54
CA LYS A 64 11.76 -5.33 -5.94
C LYS A 64 12.43 -4.38 -6.92
N VAL A 65 12.29 -3.08 -6.68
CA VAL A 65 12.89 -2.05 -7.54
C VAL A 65 14.37 -1.87 -7.22
N GLY A 66 14.78 -2.11 -5.98
CA GLY A 66 16.19 -2.03 -5.58
C GLY A 66 16.66 -0.62 -5.26
N ILE A 67 15.79 0.21 -4.72
CA ILE A 67 16.14 1.57 -4.28
C ILE A 67 16.43 1.61 -2.79
N ALA A 68 17.05 2.70 -2.34
CA ALA A 68 17.24 2.96 -0.93
C ALA A 68 15.99 3.62 -0.34
N GLU A 69 15.58 3.20 0.85
CA GLU A 69 14.41 3.78 1.52
C GLU A 69 14.54 5.29 1.71
N LYS A 70 15.75 5.77 1.95
CA LYS A 70 16.02 7.20 2.13
C LYS A 70 15.70 8.04 0.90
N ASP A 71 15.60 7.42 -0.26
CA ASP A 71 15.29 8.12 -1.51
C ASP A 71 13.78 8.29 -1.70
N VAL A 72 12.96 7.72 -0.84
CA VAL A 72 11.53 7.96 -0.85
C VAL A 72 11.26 9.26 -0.10
N VAL A 73 10.80 10.27 -0.82
CA VAL A 73 10.65 11.62 -0.28
C VAL A 73 9.20 12.01 -0.08
N GLY A 74 8.26 11.20 -0.51
CA GLY A 74 6.85 11.51 -0.35
C GLY A 74 5.99 10.27 -0.44
N MET A 75 4.76 10.42 0.06
CA MET A 75 3.74 9.39 0.02
C MET A 75 2.43 9.99 -0.43
N SER A 76 1.70 9.23 -1.22
CA SER A 76 0.36 9.61 -1.67
C SER A 76 -0.59 8.46 -1.38
N PHE A 77 -1.81 8.77 -0.98
CA PHE A 77 -2.80 7.77 -0.61
C PHE A 77 -4.06 7.97 -1.43
N SER A 78 -4.61 6.86 -1.89
CA SER A 78 -5.88 6.83 -2.60
C SER A 78 -6.73 5.74 -1.99
N THR A 79 -8.00 6.03 -1.77
CA THR A 79 -8.95 5.06 -1.22
C THR A 79 -10.07 4.86 -2.22
N GLN A 80 -10.13 3.69 -2.80
CA GLN A 80 -11.15 3.36 -3.78
C GLN A 80 -12.37 2.76 -3.13
N GLY A 81 -13.53 3.16 -3.60
CA GLY A 81 -14.77 2.51 -3.22
C GLY A 81 -15.27 2.82 -1.82
N LEU A 82 -14.72 3.81 -1.15
CA LEU A 82 -15.22 4.18 0.16
C LEU A 82 -16.44 5.08 0.11
N GLY A 83 -16.82 5.57 -1.04
CA GLY A 83 -18.02 6.35 -1.19
C GLY A 83 -18.06 7.63 -0.36
N ILE A 84 -16.94 8.13 -0.05
CA ILE A 84 -16.81 9.30 0.80
C ILE A 84 -16.74 10.54 -0.05
#